data_86a5793e406f7f99078f56137046f168
#
_entry.id   86a5793e406f7f99078f56137046f168
#
_cell.length_a   1.000
_cell.length_b   1.000
_cell.length_c   1.000
_cell.angle_alpha   90.00
_cell.angle_beta   90.00
_cell.angle_gamma   90.00
#
_symmetry.space_group_name_H-M   'P 1'
#
loop_
_entity.id
_entity.type
_entity.pdbx_description
1 polymer ?
#
loop_
_entity_poly.entity_id
_entity_poly.type
_entity_poly.pdbx_seq_one_letter_code
_entity_poly.pdbx_strand_id
1 'polypeptide(L)'
;PGSSVFFVSLEDDLMRLFSSDRIASVMDRLGFQEGEMIEHKMISNSIERAQKKVEENNFGIRKRLLEYDDVMNKQRTVVYTKRRHALMGERIGMDIVNMIWDRCANAIENNDYEGCQMELLQTLAMETPFTEEEFRNEKKEKLADKTFNIAMENFKRKTERLAQIANPVIKQVYENQGHMYENILIPITDGKRMYNISCNLKAAYESESKEVVKSFEKSILLHVIDEAWKENLRELDELKHSVQNASYEQKDPLLIYKLESVTLFDAMVNKINNQTVSILMRGQIPVQEAPDEPSARRVEVRQAAPEQRQDMSKYRENKQDLNDPNQQAAANQDTREQQKREPIR
;
A
#
# COMPACT_ATOMS: atom_id res chain seq x y z
N PRO A 1 6.68 6.50 45.50
CA PRO A 1 8.06 6.52 45.09
C PRO A 1 8.85 5.52 45.92
N GLY A 2 9.47 4.52 45.27
CA GLY A 2 10.33 3.51 45.88
C GLY A 2 11.78 3.90 45.74
N SER A 3 12.68 3.18 46.38
CA SER A 3 14.12 3.22 46.15
C SER A 3 14.49 2.09 45.19
N SER A 4 15.47 2.33 44.33
CA SER A 4 16.04 1.33 43.44
C SER A 4 17.53 1.27 43.66
N VAL A 5 18.10 0.07 43.60
CA VAL A 5 19.54 -0.16 43.67
C VAL A 5 19.92 -0.91 42.41
N PHE A 6 21.00 -0.46 41.75
CA PHE A 6 21.46 -1.01 40.49
C PHE A 6 22.85 -1.65 40.70
N PHE A 7 22.94 -2.94 40.40
CA PHE A 7 24.18 -3.68 40.46
C PHE A 7 24.67 -3.96 39.03
N VAL A 8 25.93 -3.61 38.75
CA VAL A 8 26.56 -3.81 37.43
C VAL A 8 27.79 -4.68 37.58
N SER A 9 27.93 -5.68 36.73
CA SER A 9 29.20 -6.42 36.61
C SER A 9 30.21 -5.65 35.77
N LEU A 10 31.48 -5.69 36.14
CA LEU A 10 32.56 -5.13 35.30
C LEU A 10 32.80 -5.93 34.03
N GLU A 11 32.29 -7.15 33.96
CA GLU A 11 32.29 -8.01 32.77
C GLU A 11 31.10 -7.76 31.82
N ASP A 12 30.15 -6.91 32.22
CA ASP A 12 28.99 -6.55 31.41
C ASP A 12 29.47 -5.89 30.09
N ASP A 13 28.71 -6.14 29.01
CA ASP A 13 29.01 -5.62 27.68
C ASP A 13 29.16 -4.09 27.67
N LEU A 14 28.41 -3.38 28.52
CA LEU A 14 28.52 -1.94 28.69
C LEU A 14 29.98 -1.55 29.13
N MET A 15 30.51 -2.29 30.07
CA MET A 15 31.87 -2.01 30.61
C MET A 15 32.95 -2.46 29.65
N ARG A 16 32.77 -3.57 28.95
CA ARG A 16 33.70 -4.09 27.92
C ARG A 16 33.87 -3.12 26.76
N LEU A 17 32.76 -2.44 26.33
CA LEU A 17 32.78 -1.47 25.23
C LEU A 17 33.55 -0.18 25.58
N PHE A 18 33.62 0.20 26.85
CA PHE A 18 34.06 1.56 27.19
C PHE A 18 35.32 1.64 28.09
N SER A 19 35.94 0.59 28.57
CA SER A 19 37.23 0.70 29.26
C SER A 19 37.67 -0.51 30.09
N SER A 20 37.45 -1.72 29.67
CA SER A 20 37.80 -2.92 30.46
C SER A 20 39.28 -2.90 30.92
N ASP A 21 40.21 -2.55 30.01
CA ASP A 21 41.68 -2.65 30.30
C ASP A 21 42.14 -1.58 31.29
N ARG A 22 41.62 -0.36 31.24
CA ARG A 22 41.98 0.69 32.18
C ARG A 22 41.35 0.48 33.55
N ILE A 23 40.13 -0.04 33.62
CA ILE A 23 39.44 -0.33 34.87
C ILE A 23 40.15 -1.53 35.53
N ALA A 24 40.43 -2.59 34.77
CA ALA A 24 41.20 -3.75 35.29
C ALA A 24 42.52 -3.34 35.90
N SER A 25 43.33 -2.52 35.21
CA SER A 25 44.65 -2.05 35.74
C SER A 25 44.52 -1.14 36.97
N VAL A 26 43.42 -0.41 37.11
CA VAL A 26 43.15 0.39 38.33
C VAL A 26 42.71 -0.52 39.48
N MET A 27 41.97 -1.57 39.20
CA MET A 27 41.52 -2.56 40.18
C MET A 27 42.68 -3.34 40.76
N ASP A 28 43.61 -3.81 39.89
CA ASP A 28 44.85 -4.49 40.31
C ASP A 28 45.69 -3.61 41.23
N ARG A 29 45.77 -2.29 40.95
CA ARG A 29 46.48 -1.35 41.78
C ARG A 29 45.82 -1.07 43.15
N LEU A 30 44.50 -1.16 43.21
CA LEU A 30 43.71 -0.93 44.44
C LEU A 30 43.57 -2.18 45.29
N GLY A 31 44.02 -3.36 44.83
CA GLY A 31 44.06 -4.59 45.58
C GLY A 31 42.68 -5.23 45.85
N PHE A 32 41.70 -4.99 45.03
CA PHE A 32 40.38 -5.62 45.14
C PHE A 32 40.44 -7.09 44.73
N GLN A 33 39.72 -7.93 45.49
CA GLN A 33 39.64 -9.36 45.19
C GLN A 33 38.42 -9.68 44.35
N GLU A 34 38.48 -10.75 43.58
CA GLU A 34 37.37 -11.25 42.78
C GLU A 34 36.13 -11.52 43.69
N GLY A 35 34.97 -10.96 43.34
CA GLY A 35 33.72 -11.10 44.08
C GLY A 35 33.42 -10.00 45.10
N GLU A 36 34.30 -9.04 45.31
CA GLU A 36 34.07 -7.91 46.20
C GLU A 36 33.13 -6.85 45.52
N MET A 37 32.22 -6.29 46.33
CA MET A 37 31.40 -5.17 45.92
C MET A 37 32.18 -3.87 46.00
N ILE A 38 32.33 -3.20 44.89
CA ILE A 38 33.19 -2.02 44.79
C ILE A 38 32.32 -0.75 44.82
N GLU A 39 32.42 0.00 45.91
CA GLU A 39 31.78 1.31 46.07
C GLU A 39 32.86 2.41 45.99
N HIS A 40 33.31 2.74 44.82
CA HIS A 40 34.27 3.82 44.65
C HIS A 40 33.78 4.88 43.63
N LYS A 41 33.83 6.15 44.01
CA LYS A 41 33.30 7.29 43.25
C LYS A 41 33.87 7.34 41.81
N MET A 42 35.11 6.94 41.60
CA MET A 42 35.72 6.93 40.28
C MET A 42 35.11 5.86 39.37
N ILE A 43 34.76 4.69 39.90
CA ILE A 43 34.11 3.62 39.17
C ILE A 43 32.67 3.99 38.86
N SER A 44 31.94 4.52 39.83
CA SER A 44 30.57 5.03 39.61
C SER A 44 30.54 6.10 38.52
N ASN A 45 31.48 7.04 38.53
CA ASN A 45 31.56 8.05 37.45
C ASN A 45 31.94 7.44 36.09
N SER A 46 32.73 6.36 36.05
CA SER A 46 33.07 5.66 34.81
C SER A 46 31.83 4.94 34.24
N ILE A 47 31.08 4.27 35.09
CA ILE A 47 29.79 3.65 34.70
C ILE A 47 28.82 4.68 34.18
N GLU A 48 28.65 5.81 34.88
CA GLU A 48 27.78 6.90 34.43
C GLU A 48 28.16 7.46 33.06
N ARG A 49 29.46 7.66 32.84
CA ARG A 49 29.98 8.10 31.52
C ARG A 49 29.72 7.07 30.42
N ALA A 50 29.90 5.77 30.70
CA ALA A 50 29.65 4.71 29.76
C ALA A 50 28.14 4.67 29.39
N GLN A 51 27.28 4.74 30.40
CA GLN A 51 25.83 4.78 30.19
C GLN A 51 25.40 5.98 29.36
N LYS A 52 25.88 7.20 29.68
CA LYS A 52 25.60 8.41 28.91
C LYS A 52 26.05 8.27 27.44
N LYS A 53 27.21 7.70 27.20
CA LYS A 53 27.71 7.53 25.83
C LYS A 53 26.89 6.54 25.02
N VAL A 54 26.42 5.44 25.63
CA VAL A 54 25.47 4.51 24.99
C VAL A 54 24.12 5.19 24.72
N GLU A 55 23.63 5.96 25.72
CA GLU A 55 22.41 6.71 25.57
C GLU A 55 22.47 7.73 24.43
N GLU A 56 23.55 8.51 24.33
CA GLU A 56 23.80 9.47 23.24
C GLU A 56 23.81 8.78 21.87
N ASN A 57 24.51 7.64 21.77
CA ASN A 57 24.54 6.87 20.53
C ASN A 57 23.16 6.34 20.15
N ASN A 58 22.46 5.72 21.09
CA ASN A 58 21.11 5.20 20.85
C ASN A 58 20.09 6.31 20.58
N PHE A 59 20.26 7.47 21.23
CA PHE A 59 19.46 8.66 20.95
C PHE A 59 19.69 9.13 19.51
N GLY A 60 20.92 9.20 19.06
CA GLY A 60 21.26 9.58 17.68
C GLY A 60 20.62 8.66 16.63
N ILE A 61 20.66 7.33 16.87
CA ILE A 61 20.01 6.33 16.01
C ILE A 61 18.50 6.54 15.99
N ARG A 62 17.87 6.62 17.16
CA ARG A 62 16.41 6.83 17.25
C ARG A 62 15.95 8.15 16.64
N LYS A 63 16.73 9.23 16.82
CA LYS A 63 16.44 10.52 16.22
C LYS A 63 16.42 10.45 14.70
N ARG A 64 17.42 9.78 14.11
CA ARG A 64 17.42 9.55 12.65
C ARG A 64 16.20 8.77 12.18
N LEU A 65 15.84 7.70 12.87
CA LEU A 65 14.64 6.93 12.52
C LEU A 65 13.39 7.79 12.52
N LEU A 66 13.21 8.62 13.55
CA LEU A 66 12.06 9.55 13.64
C LEU A 66 12.06 10.57 12.49
N GLU A 67 13.21 11.06 12.06
CA GLU A 67 13.32 12.01 10.95
C GLU A 67 12.88 11.40 9.61
N TYR A 68 13.15 10.10 9.38
CA TYR A 68 12.62 9.35 8.23
C TYR A 68 11.12 9.08 8.38
N ASP A 69 10.70 8.64 9.56
CA ASP A 69 9.29 8.32 9.82
C ASP A 69 8.36 9.54 9.76
N ASP A 70 8.86 10.74 10.06
CA ASP A 70 8.09 11.99 9.97
C ASP A 70 7.59 12.26 8.55
N VAL A 71 8.41 11.96 7.54
CA VAL A 71 8.01 12.08 6.13
C VAL A 71 6.84 11.14 5.82
N MET A 72 6.98 9.87 6.17
CA MET A 72 5.95 8.87 5.96
C MET A 72 4.66 9.20 6.73
N ASN A 73 4.77 9.72 7.96
CA ASN A 73 3.61 10.12 8.76
C ASN A 73 2.83 11.28 8.14
N LYS A 74 3.50 12.26 7.53
CA LYS A 74 2.85 13.35 6.80
C LYS A 74 2.06 12.81 5.62
N GLN A 75 2.66 11.96 4.80
CA GLN A 75 1.99 11.31 3.68
C GLN A 75 0.81 10.44 4.14
N ARG A 76 1.00 9.64 5.18
CA ARG A 76 -0.05 8.80 5.79
C ARG A 76 -1.26 9.64 6.21
N THR A 77 -1.03 10.78 6.86
CA THR A 77 -2.11 11.67 7.31
C THR A 77 -2.95 12.14 6.13
N VAL A 78 -2.32 12.56 5.02
CA VAL A 78 -3.03 12.99 3.80
C VAL A 78 -3.85 11.86 3.20
N VAL A 79 -3.23 10.68 3.01
CA VAL A 79 -3.89 9.51 2.42
C VAL A 79 -5.06 9.02 3.29
N TYR A 80 -4.87 8.93 4.60
CA TYR A 80 -5.92 8.46 5.52
C TYR A 80 -7.06 9.46 5.65
N THR A 81 -6.80 10.75 5.52
CA THR A 81 -7.84 11.77 5.46
C THR A 81 -8.69 11.60 4.20
N LYS A 82 -8.07 11.47 3.02
CA LYS A 82 -8.80 11.17 1.77
C LYS A 82 -9.59 9.87 1.85
N ARG A 83 -8.96 8.81 2.36
CA ARG A 83 -9.61 7.51 2.56
C ARG A 83 -10.81 7.60 3.50
N ARG A 84 -10.70 8.34 4.59
CA ARG A 84 -11.80 8.57 5.53
C ARG A 84 -12.96 9.31 4.88
N HIS A 85 -12.71 10.37 4.11
CA HIS A 85 -13.75 11.08 3.37
C HIS A 85 -14.48 10.14 2.39
N ALA A 86 -13.73 9.34 1.65
CA ALA A 86 -14.30 8.34 0.77
C ALA A 86 -15.13 7.29 1.54
N LEU A 87 -14.64 6.80 2.67
CA LEU A 87 -15.33 5.81 3.49
C LEU A 87 -16.65 6.33 4.06
N MET A 88 -16.68 7.58 4.52
CA MET A 88 -17.87 8.23 5.07
C MET A 88 -18.83 8.72 3.96
N GLY A 89 -18.45 8.65 2.70
CA GLY A 89 -19.26 9.15 1.59
C GLY A 89 -19.24 10.66 1.44
N GLU A 90 -18.33 11.32 2.15
CA GLU A 90 -18.19 12.77 2.10
C GLU A 90 -17.40 13.19 0.87
N ARG A 91 -17.89 14.18 0.12
CA ARG A 91 -17.18 14.86 -0.99
C ARG A 91 -16.72 13.97 -2.16
N ILE A 92 -17.13 12.70 -2.25
CA ILE A 92 -16.67 11.78 -3.31
C ILE A 92 -16.91 12.39 -4.70
N GLY A 93 -18.10 12.92 -4.95
CA GLY A 93 -18.41 13.55 -6.24
C GLY A 93 -17.50 14.72 -6.57
N MET A 94 -17.15 15.56 -5.57
CA MET A 94 -16.23 16.68 -5.76
C MET A 94 -14.80 16.20 -6.04
N ASP A 95 -14.35 15.17 -5.31
CA ASP A 95 -13.02 14.58 -5.53
C ASP A 95 -12.91 13.99 -6.96
N ILE A 96 -13.95 13.29 -7.44
CA ILE A 96 -13.99 12.74 -8.80
C ILE A 96 -13.97 13.87 -9.84
N VAL A 97 -14.76 14.93 -9.64
CA VAL A 97 -14.77 16.10 -10.53
C VAL A 97 -13.37 16.73 -10.63
N ASN A 98 -12.69 16.91 -9.50
CA ASN A 98 -11.32 17.43 -9.47
C ASN A 98 -10.33 16.48 -10.17
N MET A 99 -10.47 15.16 -9.96
CA MET A 99 -9.63 14.17 -10.65
C MET A 99 -9.83 14.20 -12.18
N ILE A 100 -11.07 14.38 -12.65
CA ILE A 100 -11.36 14.50 -14.09
C ILE A 100 -10.74 15.79 -14.63
N TRP A 101 -10.87 16.91 -13.90
CA TRP A 101 -10.22 18.17 -14.27
C TRP A 101 -8.70 18.02 -14.38
N ASP A 102 -8.07 17.45 -13.37
CA ASP A 102 -6.62 17.22 -13.36
C ASP A 102 -6.17 16.37 -14.56
N ARG A 103 -6.95 15.39 -14.97
CA ARG A 103 -6.64 14.55 -16.14
C ARG A 103 -6.74 15.33 -17.44
N CYS A 104 -7.78 16.14 -17.59
CA CYS A 104 -7.94 17.00 -18.77
C CYS A 104 -6.81 18.04 -18.89
N ALA A 105 -6.48 18.70 -17.78
CA ALA A 105 -5.39 19.68 -17.76
C ALA A 105 -4.04 19.04 -18.04
N ASN A 106 -3.70 17.95 -17.36
CA ASN A 106 -2.42 17.25 -17.52
C ASN A 106 -2.25 16.69 -18.95
N ALA A 107 -3.31 16.16 -19.57
CA ALA A 107 -3.24 15.63 -20.94
C ALA A 107 -2.89 16.73 -21.95
N ILE A 108 -3.35 17.96 -21.72
CA ILE A 108 -3.13 19.09 -22.63
C ILE A 108 -1.81 19.82 -22.33
N GLU A 109 -1.40 19.90 -21.05
CA GLU A 109 -0.21 20.64 -20.65
C GLU A 109 1.08 19.90 -20.95
N ASN A 110 1.09 18.58 -20.70
CA ASN A 110 2.31 17.78 -20.66
C ASN A 110 2.58 16.96 -21.94
N ASN A 111 1.66 16.98 -22.90
CA ASN A 111 1.78 16.18 -24.12
C ASN A 111 1.77 17.05 -25.39
N ASP A 112 2.24 16.47 -26.48
CA ASP A 112 1.93 16.89 -27.81
C ASP A 112 0.50 16.47 -28.22
N TYR A 113 0.08 16.80 -29.44
CA TYR A 113 -1.29 16.50 -29.87
C TYR A 113 -1.59 15.00 -29.91
N GLU A 114 -0.67 14.17 -30.43
CA GLU A 114 -0.84 12.71 -30.48
C GLU A 114 -0.83 12.09 -29.06
N GLY A 115 0.07 12.53 -28.22
CA GLY A 115 0.14 12.12 -26.82
C GLY A 115 -1.12 12.50 -26.06
N CYS A 116 -1.66 13.69 -26.30
CA CYS A 116 -2.92 14.14 -25.71
C CYS A 116 -4.10 13.25 -26.15
N GLN A 117 -4.19 12.90 -27.45
CA GLN A 117 -5.19 11.96 -27.96
C GLN A 117 -5.12 10.62 -27.25
N MET A 118 -3.93 10.05 -27.15
CA MET A 118 -3.72 8.76 -26.50
C MET A 118 -4.07 8.81 -25.01
N GLU A 119 -3.70 9.86 -24.31
CA GLU A 119 -4.00 10.01 -22.88
C GLU A 119 -5.50 10.18 -22.65
N LEU A 120 -6.20 11.00 -23.41
CA LEU A 120 -7.65 11.18 -23.31
C LEU A 120 -8.41 9.88 -23.61
N LEU A 121 -7.96 9.12 -24.61
CA LEU A 121 -8.56 7.82 -24.94
C LEU A 121 -8.31 6.79 -23.84
N GLN A 122 -7.11 6.78 -23.27
CA GLN A 122 -6.74 5.81 -22.22
C GLN A 122 -7.37 6.14 -20.87
N THR A 123 -7.49 7.40 -20.50
CA THR A 123 -7.97 7.83 -19.18
C THR A 123 -9.45 8.12 -19.15
N LEU A 124 -9.93 8.91 -20.10
CA LEU A 124 -11.31 9.40 -20.16
C LEU A 124 -12.21 8.60 -21.12
N ALA A 125 -11.64 7.67 -21.88
CA ALA A 125 -12.32 6.88 -22.92
C ALA A 125 -13.11 7.78 -23.90
N MET A 126 -12.49 8.89 -24.30
CA MET A 126 -13.07 9.86 -25.25
C MET A 126 -12.04 10.30 -26.28
N GLU A 127 -12.54 10.69 -27.44
CA GLU A 127 -11.71 11.33 -28.48
C GLU A 127 -11.43 12.79 -28.12
N THR A 128 -10.36 13.36 -28.69
CA THR A 128 -10.05 14.79 -28.51
C THR A 128 -11.14 15.68 -29.11
N PRO A 129 -11.66 16.63 -28.34
CA PRO A 129 -12.73 17.50 -28.82
C PRO A 129 -12.25 18.71 -29.63
N PHE A 130 -10.99 18.72 -30.08
CA PHE A 130 -10.36 19.80 -30.80
C PHE A 130 -9.41 19.24 -31.86
N THR A 131 -9.13 20.06 -32.89
CA THR A 131 -8.19 19.72 -33.97
C THR A 131 -6.75 20.05 -33.58
N GLU A 132 -5.77 19.53 -34.36
CA GLU A 132 -4.35 19.85 -34.17
C GLU A 132 -4.06 21.35 -34.34
N GLU A 133 -4.78 22.03 -35.26
CA GLU A 133 -4.67 23.47 -35.44
C GLU A 133 -5.17 24.26 -34.23
N GLU A 134 -6.30 23.86 -33.67
CA GLU A 134 -6.83 24.43 -32.42
C GLU A 134 -5.84 24.20 -31.27
N PHE A 135 -5.25 23.01 -31.18
CA PHE A 135 -4.27 22.68 -30.13
C PHE A 135 -3.03 23.56 -30.17
N ARG A 136 -2.57 23.94 -31.36
CA ARG A 136 -1.41 24.82 -31.53
C ARG A 136 -1.71 26.31 -31.33
N ASN A 137 -2.92 26.74 -31.65
CA ASN A 137 -3.27 28.17 -31.71
C ASN A 137 -4.07 28.65 -30.50
N GLU A 138 -4.81 27.80 -29.83
CA GLU A 138 -5.61 28.18 -28.68
C GLU A 138 -4.83 28.09 -27.38
N LYS A 139 -5.30 28.82 -26.34
CA LYS A 139 -4.76 28.75 -24.99
C LYS A 139 -5.09 27.38 -24.40
N LYS A 140 -4.11 26.74 -23.76
CA LYS A 140 -4.24 25.42 -23.14
C LYS A 140 -5.36 25.39 -22.09
N GLU A 141 -5.55 26.46 -21.32
CA GLU A 141 -6.64 26.59 -20.33
C GLU A 141 -8.04 26.46 -20.99
N LYS A 142 -8.25 27.11 -22.14
CA LYS A 142 -9.51 27.02 -22.88
C LYS A 142 -9.79 25.62 -23.42
N LEU A 143 -8.74 24.95 -23.90
CA LEU A 143 -8.85 23.55 -24.37
C LEU A 143 -9.15 22.61 -23.21
N ALA A 144 -8.55 22.85 -22.03
CA ALA A 144 -8.81 22.09 -20.81
C ALA A 144 -10.27 22.25 -20.35
N ASP A 145 -10.80 23.48 -20.33
CA ASP A 145 -12.22 23.75 -20.02
C ASP A 145 -13.17 23.04 -20.98
N LYS A 146 -12.90 23.14 -22.31
CA LYS A 146 -13.69 22.47 -23.35
C LYS A 146 -13.71 20.96 -23.15
N THR A 147 -12.53 20.38 -22.93
CA THR A 147 -12.37 18.94 -22.71
C THR A 147 -13.04 18.48 -21.43
N PHE A 148 -12.90 19.24 -20.37
CA PHE A 148 -13.51 18.93 -19.08
C PHE A 148 -15.07 18.92 -19.16
N ASN A 149 -15.66 19.92 -19.81
CA ASN A 149 -17.10 19.98 -19.96
C ASN A 149 -17.65 18.74 -20.69
N ILE A 150 -17.00 18.32 -21.77
CA ILE A 150 -17.37 17.12 -22.52
C ILE A 150 -17.13 15.85 -21.71
N ALA A 151 -16.01 15.77 -20.98
CA ALA A 151 -15.71 14.65 -20.09
C ALA A 151 -16.78 14.50 -18.99
N MET A 152 -17.20 15.61 -18.39
CA MET A 152 -18.26 15.62 -17.38
C MET A 152 -19.63 15.21 -17.93
N GLU A 153 -19.97 15.65 -19.13
CA GLU A 153 -21.20 15.21 -19.80
C GLU A 153 -21.17 13.71 -20.10
N ASN A 154 -20.05 13.21 -20.61
CA ASN A 154 -19.84 11.78 -20.84
C ASN A 154 -19.93 10.97 -19.53
N PHE A 155 -19.33 11.46 -18.46
CA PHE A 155 -19.39 10.82 -17.14
C PHE A 155 -20.82 10.74 -16.63
N LYS A 156 -21.55 11.86 -16.69
CA LYS A 156 -22.98 11.92 -16.27
C LYS A 156 -23.83 10.94 -17.07
N ARG A 157 -23.70 10.92 -18.39
CA ARG A 157 -24.43 10.00 -19.27
C ARG A 157 -24.11 8.52 -18.94
N LYS A 158 -22.88 8.20 -18.63
CA LYS A 158 -22.46 6.84 -18.25
C LYS A 158 -23.04 6.43 -16.89
N THR A 159 -22.99 7.29 -15.90
CA THR A 159 -23.54 7.02 -14.58
C THR A 159 -25.06 6.86 -14.61
N GLU A 160 -25.76 7.67 -15.41
CA GLU A 160 -27.20 7.51 -15.65
C GLU A 160 -27.52 6.18 -16.33
N ARG A 161 -26.74 5.79 -17.33
CA ARG A 161 -26.91 4.49 -18.02
C ARG A 161 -26.67 3.31 -17.07
N LEU A 162 -25.65 3.38 -16.21
CA LEU A 162 -25.39 2.38 -15.17
C LEU A 162 -26.61 2.21 -14.24
N ALA A 163 -27.18 3.31 -13.76
CA ALA A 163 -28.35 3.30 -12.91
C ALA A 163 -29.58 2.71 -13.65
N GLN A 164 -29.78 3.08 -14.92
CA GLN A 164 -30.87 2.55 -15.75
C GLN A 164 -30.78 1.04 -15.98
N ILE A 165 -29.60 0.50 -16.20
CA ILE A 165 -29.38 -0.94 -16.39
C ILE A 165 -29.60 -1.69 -15.07
N ALA A 166 -29.15 -1.14 -13.94
CA ALA A 166 -29.29 -1.76 -12.63
C ALA A 166 -30.74 -1.76 -12.11
N ASN A 167 -31.52 -0.72 -12.43
CA ASN A 167 -32.81 -0.46 -11.84
C ASN A 167 -33.84 -1.60 -11.97
N PRO A 168 -34.08 -2.22 -13.15
CA PRO A 168 -35.06 -3.32 -13.28
C PRO A 168 -34.67 -4.54 -12.43
N VAL A 169 -33.38 -4.86 -12.36
CA VAL A 169 -32.89 -6.00 -11.57
C VAL A 169 -33.06 -5.72 -10.08
N ILE A 170 -32.74 -4.49 -9.63
CA ILE A 170 -32.87 -4.09 -8.22
C ILE A 170 -34.35 -4.10 -7.81
N LYS A 171 -35.27 -3.60 -8.63
CA LYS A 171 -36.72 -3.64 -8.38
C LYS A 171 -37.20 -5.08 -8.23
N GLN A 172 -36.83 -5.94 -9.16
CA GLN A 172 -37.22 -7.35 -9.13
C GLN A 172 -36.71 -8.07 -7.88
N VAL A 173 -35.45 -7.84 -7.49
CA VAL A 173 -34.85 -8.46 -6.30
C VAL A 173 -35.49 -7.90 -5.02
N TYR A 174 -35.77 -6.60 -4.94
CA TYR A 174 -36.36 -5.98 -3.76
C TYR A 174 -37.81 -6.45 -3.55
N GLU A 175 -38.62 -6.50 -4.60
CA GLU A 175 -40.04 -6.92 -4.54
C GLU A 175 -40.17 -8.42 -4.21
N ASN A 176 -39.30 -9.27 -4.73
CA ASN A 176 -39.38 -10.71 -4.50
C ASN A 176 -38.65 -11.18 -3.24
N GLN A 177 -37.51 -10.58 -2.89
CA GLN A 177 -36.58 -11.07 -1.88
C GLN A 177 -36.04 -9.97 -0.95
N GLY A 178 -36.62 -8.79 -0.95
CA GLY A 178 -36.14 -7.63 -0.17
C GLY A 178 -36.10 -7.84 1.34
N HIS A 179 -36.85 -8.82 1.87
CA HIS A 179 -36.85 -9.20 3.28
C HIS A 179 -35.69 -10.14 3.66
N MET A 180 -35.04 -10.77 2.67
CA MET A 180 -33.98 -11.74 2.88
C MET A 180 -32.58 -11.13 2.78
N TYR A 181 -32.43 -10.05 2.01
CA TYR A 181 -31.13 -9.46 1.70
C TYR A 181 -31.08 -7.98 2.06
N GLU A 182 -30.16 -7.61 2.92
CA GLU A 182 -29.86 -6.21 3.25
C GLU A 182 -28.96 -5.56 2.19
N ASN A 183 -27.96 -6.30 1.74
CA ASN A 183 -26.97 -5.85 0.76
C ASN A 183 -26.93 -6.80 -0.43
N ILE A 184 -26.69 -6.23 -1.61
CA ILE A 184 -26.52 -6.97 -2.87
C ILE A 184 -25.13 -6.70 -3.44
N LEU A 185 -24.61 -7.66 -4.21
CA LEU A 185 -23.37 -7.52 -4.95
C LEU A 185 -23.69 -7.33 -6.43
N ILE A 186 -23.22 -6.22 -6.98
CA ILE A 186 -23.43 -5.87 -8.38
C ILE A 186 -22.08 -5.97 -9.08
N PRO A 187 -21.92 -6.86 -10.08
CA PRO A 187 -20.70 -6.95 -10.86
C PRO A 187 -20.61 -5.78 -11.84
N ILE A 188 -19.52 -5.03 -11.79
CA ILE A 188 -19.19 -3.96 -12.73
C ILE A 188 -17.81 -4.23 -13.32
N THR A 189 -17.67 -4.10 -14.63
CA THR A 189 -16.39 -4.32 -15.33
C THR A 189 -15.92 -3.06 -16.02
N ASP A 190 -14.60 -2.85 -16.06
CA ASP A 190 -13.93 -1.83 -16.86
C ASP A 190 -13.42 -2.37 -18.21
N GLY A 191 -13.80 -3.61 -18.55
CA GLY A 191 -13.31 -4.33 -19.72
C GLY A 191 -12.02 -5.13 -19.48
N LYS A 192 -11.33 -4.91 -18.36
CA LYS A 192 -10.11 -5.63 -17.95
C LYS A 192 -10.31 -6.45 -16.69
N ARG A 193 -11.02 -5.88 -15.71
CA ARG A 193 -11.26 -6.49 -14.40
C ARG A 193 -12.74 -6.43 -14.05
N MET A 194 -13.16 -7.33 -13.16
CA MET A 194 -14.50 -7.33 -12.60
C MET A 194 -14.45 -6.89 -11.15
N TYR A 195 -15.30 -5.94 -10.80
CA TYR A 195 -15.45 -5.39 -9.46
C TYR A 195 -16.82 -5.76 -8.91
N ASN A 196 -16.86 -6.46 -7.77
CA ASN A 196 -18.11 -6.78 -7.09
C ASN A 196 -18.44 -5.68 -6.09
N ILE A 197 -19.40 -4.84 -6.44
CA ILE A 197 -19.79 -3.67 -5.66
C ILE A 197 -20.90 -4.03 -4.69
N SER A 198 -20.63 -3.90 -3.39
CA SER A 198 -21.65 -4.07 -2.36
C SER A 198 -22.49 -2.81 -2.24
N CYS A 199 -23.81 -2.94 -2.35
CA CYS A 199 -24.76 -1.85 -2.25
C CYS A 199 -25.92 -2.25 -1.35
N ASN A 200 -26.43 -1.32 -0.53
CA ASN A 200 -27.61 -1.55 0.27
C ASN A 200 -28.85 -1.62 -0.64
N LEU A 201 -29.59 -2.73 -0.57
CA LEU A 201 -30.70 -3.02 -1.47
C LEU A 201 -31.84 -2.01 -1.33
N LYS A 202 -32.20 -1.65 -0.09
CA LYS A 202 -33.29 -0.69 0.17
C LYS A 202 -32.93 0.70 -0.34
N ALA A 203 -31.72 1.18 -0.05
CA ALA A 203 -31.25 2.47 -0.52
C ALA A 203 -31.14 2.52 -2.06
N ALA A 204 -30.72 1.42 -2.68
CA ALA A 204 -30.67 1.30 -4.14
C ALA A 204 -32.07 1.36 -4.77
N TYR A 205 -33.06 0.72 -4.14
CA TYR A 205 -34.48 0.76 -4.59
C TYR A 205 -35.08 2.17 -4.46
N GLU A 206 -34.93 2.79 -3.28
CA GLU A 206 -35.49 4.13 -2.99
C GLU A 206 -34.83 5.24 -3.85
N SER A 207 -33.57 5.09 -4.22
CA SER A 207 -32.79 6.06 -5.02
C SER A 207 -32.88 5.83 -6.53
N GLU A 208 -33.71 4.91 -7.00
CA GLU A 208 -33.79 4.51 -8.42
C GLU A 208 -32.40 4.10 -8.96
N SER A 209 -31.65 3.31 -8.17
CA SER A 209 -30.32 2.81 -8.46
C SER A 209 -29.19 3.85 -8.49
N LYS A 210 -29.45 5.10 -8.11
CA LYS A 210 -28.37 6.11 -7.98
C LYS A 210 -27.37 5.75 -6.87
N GLU A 211 -27.81 5.02 -5.84
CA GLU A 211 -26.94 4.54 -4.78
C GLU A 211 -25.90 3.51 -5.29
N VAL A 212 -26.24 2.77 -6.36
CA VAL A 212 -25.30 1.86 -7.02
C VAL A 212 -24.10 2.61 -7.58
N VAL A 213 -24.35 3.75 -8.22
CA VAL A 213 -23.30 4.61 -8.78
C VAL A 213 -22.40 5.14 -7.67
N LYS A 214 -22.99 5.66 -6.59
CA LYS A 214 -22.21 6.14 -5.43
C LYS A 214 -21.40 5.03 -4.78
N SER A 215 -21.97 3.85 -4.64
CA SER A 215 -21.28 2.68 -4.11
C SER A 215 -20.13 2.23 -5.02
N PHE A 216 -20.31 2.34 -6.34
CA PHE A 216 -19.28 2.07 -7.32
C PHE A 216 -18.14 3.09 -7.20
N GLU A 217 -18.42 4.39 -7.24
CA GLU A 217 -17.46 5.48 -7.05
C GLU A 217 -16.65 5.30 -5.76
N LYS A 218 -17.34 5.06 -4.64
CA LYS A 218 -16.75 4.82 -3.33
C LYS A 218 -15.82 3.59 -3.32
N SER A 219 -16.30 2.48 -3.85
CA SER A 219 -15.55 1.21 -3.82
C SER A 219 -14.30 1.28 -4.67
N ILE A 220 -14.38 1.88 -5.86
CA ILE A 220 -13.23 2.05 -6.75
C ILE A 220 -12.20 3.00 -6.13
N LEU A 221 -12.65 4.14 -5.61
CA LEU A 221 -11.74 5.12 -4.99
C LEU A 221 -10.99 4.50 -3.80
N LEU A 222 -11.69 3.76 -2.92
CA LEU A 222 -11.06 3.07 -1.79
C LEU A 222 -10.07 2.00 -2.25
N HIS A 223 -10.46 1.18 -3.23
CA HIS A 223 -9.61 0.13 -3.77
C HIS A 223 -8.31 0.69 -4.35
N VAL A 224 -8.42 1.72 -5.18
CA VAL A 224 -7.25 2.33 -5.84
C VAL A 224 -6.34 3.04 -4.83
N ILE A 225 -6.90 3.75 -3.84
CA ILE A 225 -6.12 4.37 -2.77
C ILE A 225 -5.34 3.29 -2.00
N ASP A 226 -6.00 2.20 -1.61
CA ASP A 226 -5.38 1.16 -0.80
C ASP A 226 -4.24 0.44 -1.55
N GLU A 227 -4.44 0.14 -2.84
CA GLU A 227 -3.40 -0.49 -3.68
C GLU A 227 -2.22 0.46 -3.94
N ALA A 228 -2.49 1.71 -4.29
CA ALA A 228 -1.44 2.69 -4.54
C ALA A 228 -0.64 3.02 -3.27
N TRP A 229 -1.31 3.10 -2.11
CA TRP A 229 -0.64 3.35 -0.84
C TRP A 229 0.28 2.20 -0.43
N LYS A 230 -0.13 0.95 -0.58
CA LYS A 230 0.72 -0.22 -0.33
C LYS A 230 1.99 -0.19 -1.18
N GLU A 231 1.84 0.14 -2.46
CA GLU A 231 2.96 0.25 -3.38
C GLU A 231 3.90 1.38 -2.97
N ASN A 232 3.37 2.57 -2.67
CA ASN A 232 4.16 3.71 -2.23
C ASN A 232 4.94 3.42 -0.93
N LEU A 233 4.35 2.67 0.02
CA LEU A 233 5.08 2.25 1.22
C LEU A 233 6.29 1.37 0.88
N ARG A 234 6.14 0.45 -0.07
CA ARG A 234 7.24 -0.39 -0.53
C ARG A 234 8.32 0.43 -1.22
N GLU A 235 7.93 1.35 -2.12
CA GLU A 235 8.86 2.25 -2.81
C GLU A 235 9.61 3.17 -1.83
N LEU A 236 8.95 3.64 -0.77
CA LEU A 236 9.59 4.43 0.29
C LEU A 236 10.60 3.60 1.10
N ASP A 237 10.32 2.33 1.37
CA ASP A 237 11.26 1.45 2.05
C ASP A 237 12.48 1.16 1.16
N GLU A 238 12.30 0.91 -0.13
CA GLU A 238 13.38 0.74 -1.11
C GLU A 238 14.21 2.03 -1.22
N LEU A 239 13.56 3.20 -1.29
CA LEU A 239 14.23 4.49 -1.29
C LEU A 239 15.06 4.69 -0.02
N LYS A 240 14.52 4.37 1.16
CA LYS A 240 15.22 4.47 2.44
C LYS A 240 16.50 3.65 2.47
N HIS A 241 16.53 2.49 1.84
CA HIS A 241 17.71 1.67 1.71
C HIS A 241 18.72 2.24 0.68
N SER A 242 18.25 2.69 -0.47
CA SER A 242 19.10 3.20 -1.54
C SER A 242 19.84 4.48 -1.17
N VAL A 243 19.16 5.40 -0.48
CA VAL A 243 19.78 6.70 -0.11
C VAL A 243 20.89 6.58 0.92
N GLN A 244 21.03 5.44 1.62
CA GLN A 244 22.16 5.24 2.55
C GLN A 244 23.50 5.28 1.82
N ASN A 245 23.54 4.87 0.56
CA ASN A 245 24.74 4.91 -0.28
C ASN A 245 25.16 6.35 -0.68
N ALA A 246 24.26 7.32 -0.56
CA ALA A 246 24.55 8.72 -0.87
C ALA A 246 25.63 9.33 0.06
N SER A 247 25.87 8.71 1.22
CA SER A 247 26.95 9.10 2.12
C SER A 247 28.33 8.98 1.47
N TYR A 248 28.52 8.07 0.53
CA TYR A 248 29.78 7.93 -0.23
C TYR A 248 30.03 9.11 -1.17
N GLU A 249 28.96 9.78 -1.60
CA GLU A 249 29.01 10.99 -2.44
C GLU A 249 29.04 12.27 -1.63
N GLN A 250 29.22 12.20 -0.31
CA GLN A 250 29.18 13.36 0.62
C GLN A 250 27.85 14.12 0.62
N LYS A 251 26.77 13.48 0.19
CA LYS A 251 25.41 14.03 0.23
C LYS A 251 24.69 13.59 1.50
N ASP A 252 23.79 14.43 2.01
CA ASP A 252 22.95 14.06 3.17
C ASP A 252 21.84 13.08 2.72
N PRO A 253 21.88 11.82 3.19
CA PRO A 253 20.88 10.82 2.83
C PRO A 253 19.46 11.23 3.20
N LEU A 254 19.28 11.95 4.32
CA LEU A 254 17.97 12.39 4.77
C LEU A 254 17.38 13.45 3.85
N LEU A 255 18.20 14.38 3.37
CA LEU A 255 17.76 15.40 2.42
C LEU A 255 17.31 14.77 1.10
N ILE A 256 18.09 13.83 0.57
CA ILE A 256 17.72 13.10 -0.66
C ILE A 256 16.42 12.34 -0.45
N TYR A 257 16.30 11.61 0.66
CA TYR A 257 15.08 10.90 1.00
C TYR A 257 13.85 11.81 1.01
N LYS A 258 13.97 13.00 1.64
CA LYS A 258 12.86 13.97 1.67
C LYS A 258 12.46 14.45 0.28
N LEU A 259 13.42 14.74 -0.59
CA LEU A 259 13.15 15.21 -1.95
C LEU A 259 12.51 14.12 -2.81
N GLU A 260 13.13 12.93 -2.85
CA GLU A 260 12.65 11.80 -3.64
C GLU A 260 11.29 11.29 -3.14
N SER A 261 11.05 11.32 -1.83
CA SER A 261 9.76 10.90 -1.26
C SER A 261 8.59 11.79 -1.68
N VAL A 262 8.83 13.09 -1.96
CA VAL A 262 7.79 13.99 -2.52
C VAL A 262 7.48 13.56 -3.96
N THR A 263 8.50 13.30 -4.76
CA THR A 263 8.32 12.84 -6.15
C THR A 263 7.54 11.53 -6.22
N LEU A 264 7.87 10.55 -5.36
CA LEU A 264 7.13 9.29 -5.26
C LEU A 264 5.67 9.52 -4.84
N PHE A 265 5.44 10.40 -3.88
CA PHE A 265 4.09 10.71 -3.42
C PHE A 265 3.25 11.37 -4.52
N ASP A 266 3.80 12.32 -5.26
CA ASP A 266 3.13 12.97 -6.38
C ASP A 266 2.82 11.97 -7.50
N ALA A 267 3.75 11.06 -7.80
CA ALA A 267 3.53 9.98 -8.75
C ALA A 267 2.39 9.04 -8.29
N MET A 268 2.35 8.71 -7.00
CA MET A 268 1.26 7.91 -6.41
C MET A 268 -0.09 8.63 -6.54
N VAL A 269 -0.17 9.92 -6.21
CA VAL A 269 -1.42 10.71 -6.32
C VAL A 269 -1.89 10.75 -7.78
N ASN A 270 -0.98 10.99 -8.72
CA ASN A 270 -1.27 10.95 -10.15
C ASN A 270 -1.77 9.57 -10.60
N LYS A 271 -1.19 8.49 -10.11
CA LYS A 271 -1.62 7.11 -10.37
C LYS A 271 -3.04 6.87 -9.83
N ILE A 272 -3.35 7.32 -8.60
CA ILE A 272 -4.70 7.23 -8.03
C ILE A 272 -5.71 7.95 -8.90
N ASN A 273 -5.44 9.20 -9.29
CA ASN A 273 -6.35 10.00 -10.10
C ASN A 273 -6.57 9.33 -11.48
N ASN A 274 -5.51 8.89 -12.12
CA ASN A 274 -5.57 8.24 -13.44
C ASN A 274 -6.37 6.93 -13.39
N GLN A 275 -6.05 6.03 -12.47
CA GLN A 275 -6.70 4.74 -12.37
C GLN A 275 -8.18 4.87 -11.97
N THR A 276 -8.49 5.74 -11.00
CA THR A 276 -9.87 5.98 -10.56
C THR A 276 -10.72 6.49 -11.72
N VAL A 277 -10.27 7.54 -12.40
CA VAL A 277 -11.01 8.11 -13.54
C VAL A 277 -11.15 7.09 -14.67
N SER A 278 -10.08 6.38 -15.02
CA SER A 278 -10.10 5.37 -16.09
C SER A 278 -11.10 4.24 -15.82
N ILE A 279 -11.17 3.74 -14.58
CA ILE A 279 -12.10 2.69 -14.20
C ILE A 279 -13.55 3.22 -14.20
N LEU A 280 -13.79 4.41 -13.65
CA LEU A 280 -15.12 5.01 -13.59
C LEU A 280 -15.65 5.34 -15.00
N MET A 281 -14.80 5.85 -15.88
CA MET A 281 -15.17 6.16 -17.26
C MET A 281 -15.44 4.93 -18.13
N ARG A 282 -14.90 3.77 -17.79
CA ARG A 282 -15.10 2.50 -18.51
C ARG A 282 -16.11 1.58 -17.84
N GLY A 283 -16.48 1.85 -16.59
CA GLY A 283 -17.36 1.00 -15.81
C GLY A 283 -18.66 0.70 -16.52
N GLN A 284 -19.01 -0.59 -16.62
CA GLN A 284 -20.27 -1.07 -17.20
C GLN A 284 -20.72 -2.35 -16.50
N ILE A 285 -22.03 -2.52 -16.39
CA ILE A 285 -22.62 -3.78 -15.92
C ILE A 285 -22.63 -4.74 -17.11
N PRO A 286 -22.03 -5.96 -16.98
CA PRO A 286 -22.10 -6.95 -18.05
C PRO A 286 -23.56 -7.38 -18.22
N VAL A 287 -24.18 -6.96 -19.32
CA VAL A 287 -25.49 -7.45 -19.72
C VAL A 287 -25.24 -8.80 -20.40
N GLN A 288 -25.69 -9.88 -19.79
CA GLN A 288 -25.81 -11.14 -20.52
C GLN A 288 -26.95 -10.92 -21.52
N GLU A 289 -26.62 -10.81 -22.81
CA GLU A 289 -27.62 -11.00 -23.85
C GLU A 289 -28.22 -12.39 -23.60
N ALA A 290 -29.54 -12.44 -23.37
CA ALA A 290 -30.23 -13.71 -23.26
C ALA A 290 -29.89 -14.51 -24.52
N PRO A 291 -29.43 -15.74 -24.43
CA PRO A 291 -29.14 -16.52 -25.62
C PRO A 291 -30.43 -16.65 -26.40
N ASP A 292 -30.43 -16.14 -27.63
CA ASP A 292 -31.47 -16.44 -28.61
C ASP A 292 -31.63 -17.95 -28.65
N GLU A 293 -32.84 -18.41 -28.36
CA GLU A 293 -33.46 -19.72 -28.43
C GLU A 293 -32.58 -21.01 -28.34
N PRO A 294 -33.08 -22.01 -27.64
CA PRO A 294 -32.29 -23.15 -27.25
C PRO A 294 -32.08 -24.12 -28.43
N SER A 295 -30.92 -24.09 -29.04
CA SER A 295 -30.42 -25.32 -29.64
C SER A 295 -30.09 -26.27 -28.48
N ALA A 296 -30.96 -27.27 -28.30
CA ALA A 296 -30.84 -28.29 -27.30
C ALA A 296 -29.53 -29.10 -27.45
N ARG A 297 -28.44 -28.59 -26.87
CA ARG A 297 -27.28 -29.36 -26.47
C ARG A 297 -27.40 -29.61 -24.97
N ARG A 298 -27.90 -30.80 -24.61
CA ARG A 298 -27.71 -31.38 -23.27
C ARG A 298 -26.24 -31.25 -22.90
N VAL A 299 -25.92 -30.25 -22.06
CA VAL A 299 -24.67 -30.28 -21.30
C VAL A 299 -24.89 -31.32 -20.21
N GLU A 300 -24.27 -32.48 -20.36
CA GLU A 300 -24.14 -33.41 -19.25
C GLU A 300 -23.46 -32.67 -18.10
N VAL A 301 -24.20 -32.41 -17.06
CA VAL A 301 -23.68 -31.96 -15.78
C VAL A 301 -22.79 -33.10 -15.27
N ARG A 302 -21.49 -33.00 -15.52
CA ARG A 302 -20.51 -33.79 -14.78
C ARG A 302 -20.65 -33.36 -13.33
N GLN A 303 -21.29 -34.21 -12.54
CA GLN A 303 -21.26 -34.13 -11.10
C GLN A 303 -19.78 -34.07 -10.70
N ALA A 304 -19.38 -32.96 -10.11
CA ALA A 304 -18.07 -32.83 -9.47
C ALA A 304 -17.95 -33.97 -8.45
N ALA A 305 -16.92 -34.75 -8.60
CA ALA A 305 -16.59 -35.80 -7.62
C ALA A 305 -16.46 -35.08 -6.23
N PRO A 306 -16.95 -35.72 -5.15
CA PRO A 306 -16.84 -35.12 -3.82
C PRO A 306 -15.37 -34.89 -3.51
N GLU A 307 -15.04 -33.64 -3.14
CA GLU A 307 -13.73 -33.29 -2.63
C GLU A 307 -13.37 -34.24 -1.50
N GLN A 308 -12.36 -35.07 -1.72
CA GLN A 308 -11.76 -35.86 -0.66
C GLN A 308 -11.17 -34.88 0.34
N ARG A 309 -11.85 -34.75 1.48
CA ARG A 309 -11.28 -34.05 2.65
C ARG A 309 -9.97 -34.75 2.97
N GLN A 310 -8.86 -34.05 2.73
CA GLN A 310 -7.55 -34.51 3.16
C GLN A 310 -7.57 -34.64 4.69
N ASP A 311 -7.35 -35.87 5.13
CA ASP A 311 -7.26 -36.21 6.54
C ASP A 311 -5.99 -35.59 7.14
N MET A 312 -6.18 -34.44 7.82
CA MET A 312 -5.11 -33.67 8.47
C MET A 312 -4.48 -34.39 9.67
N SER A 313 -5.01 -35.55 10.07
CA SER A 313 -4.46 -36.32 11.22
C SER A 313 -3.08 -36.95 10.94
N LYS A 314 -2.64 -36.95 9.67
CA LYS A 314 -1.34 -37.49 9.24
C LYS A 314 -0.19 -36.44 9.27
N TYR A 315 -0.49 -35.18 9.45
CA TYR A 315 0.52 -34.13 9.61
C TYR A 315 0.87 -33.97 11.08
N ARG A 316 1.89 -34.66 11.55
CA ARG A 316 2.56 -34.35 12.80
C ARG A 316 3.45 -33.13 12.57
N GLU A 317 3.18 -32.04 13.28
CA GLU A 317 4.14 -30.93 13.42
C GLU A 317 5.39 -31.44 14.14
N ASN A 318 6.46 -31.66 13.42
CA ASN A 318 7.78 -31.78 14.00
C ASN A 318 8.29 -30.37 14.30
N LYS A 319 8.05 -29.89 15.51
CA LYS A 319 8.85 -28.81 16.08
C LYS A 319 10.26 -29.36 16.29
N GLN A 320 11.15 -29.07 15.37
CA GLN A 320 12.59 -29.24 15.61
C GLN A 320 13.03 -28.18 16.59
N ASP A 321 13.42 -28.58 17.78
CA ASP A 321 14.10 -27.71 18.75
C ASP A 321 15.46 -27.34 18.18
N LEU A 322 15.63 -26.09 17.77
CA LEU A 322 16.85 -25.52 17.20
C LEU A 322 18.07 -25.47 18.15
N ASN A 323 17.91 -25.95 19.39
CA ASN A 323 18.93 -25.89 20.43
C ASN A 323 19.52 -27.26 20.82
N ASP A 324 19.33 -28.33 20.03
CA ASP A 324 19.95 -29.62 20.35
C ASP A 324 21.35 -29.70 19.71
N PRO A 325 22.44 -29.78 20.51
CA PRO A 325 23.83 -29.81 20.01
C PRO A 325 24.14 -31.03 19.12
N ASN A 326 23.38 -32.12 19.25
CA ASN A 326 23.61 -33.34 18.45
C ASN A 326 23.09 -33.25 17.02
N GLN A 327 22.14 -32.32 16.72
CA GLN A 327 21.63 -32.14 15.35
C GLN A 327 22.48 -31.17 14.50
N GLN A 328 23.25 -30.30 15.13
CA GLN A 328 24.21 -29.44 14.42
C GLN A 328 25.40 -30.23 13.85
N ALA A 329 25.75 -31.37 14.45
CA ALA A 329 26.81 -32.24 13.95
C ALA A 329 26.40 -33.02 12.69
N ALA A 330 25.13 -33.39 12.56
CA ALA A 330 24.59 -34.13 11.40
C ALA A 330 24.42 -33.21 10.17
N ALA A 331 23.97 -31.96 10.37
CA ALA A 331 23.81 -30.99 9.29
C ALA A 331 25.15 -30.57 8.66
N ASN A 332 26.23 -30.55 9.45
CA ASN A 332 27.57 -30.25 8.96
C ASN A 332 28.24 -31.41 8.19
N GLN A 333 27.79 -32.64 8.35
CA GLN A 333 28.24 -33.79 7.56
C GLN A 333 27.62 -33.84 6.19
N ASP A 334 26.33 -33.57 6.07
CA ASP A 334 25.61 -33.53 4.78
C ASP A 334 26.09 -32.42 3.85
N THR A 335 26.47 -31.27 4.41
CA THR A 335 27.05 -30.16 3.62
C THR A 335 28.44 -30.46 3.09
N ARG A 336 29.21 -31.31 3.79
CA ARG A 336 30.56 -31.74 3.35
C ARG A 336 30.51 -32.85 2.30
N GLU A 337 29.45 -33.68 2.26
CA GLU A 337 29.28 -34.70 1.22
C GLU A 337 28.73 -34.13 -0.09
N GLN A 338 27.93 -33.08 -0.05
CA GLN A 338 27.45 -32.38 -1.25
C GLN A 338 28.54 -31.59 -1.96
N GLN A 339 29.51 -31.01 -1.26
CA GLN A 339 30.63 -30.32 -1.87
C GLN A 339 31.68 -31.25 -2.53
N LYS A 340 31.61 -32.56 -2.31
CA LYS A 340 32.49 -33.54 -2.93
C LYS A 340 31.95 -34.17 -4.23
N ARG A 341 30.76 -33.82 -4.68
CA ARG A 341 30.06 -34.47 -5.83
C ARG A 341 29.92 -33.61 -7.07
N GLU A 342 30.47 -32.43 -7.16
CA GLU A 342 30.48 -31.66 -8.41
C GLU A 342 31.80 -31.87 -9.16
N PRO A 343 31.84 -32.59 -10.30
CA PRO A 343 33.01 -32.61 -11.17
C PRO A 343 32.99 -31.38 -12.07
N ILE A 344 34.13 -30.71 -12.08
CA ILE A 344 34.48 -29.63 -13.00
C ILE A 344 34.40 -30.14 -14.45
N ARG A 345 33.55 -29.45 -15.24
CA ARG A 345 33.72 -29.37 -16.71
C ARG A 345 33.42 -27.96 -17.18
#